data_865bc69acb54698a91394e72c9cd43d6
#
_entry.id   865bc69acb54698a91394e72c9cd43d6
#
_cell.length_a   1.000
_cell.length_b   1.000
_cell.length_c   1.000
_cell.angle_alpha   90.00
_cell.angle_beta   90.00
_cell.angle_gamma   90.00
#
_symmetry.space_group_name_H-M   'P 1'
#
loop_
_entity.id
_entity.type
_entity.pdbx_description
1 polymer ?
#
loop_
_entity_poly.entity_id
_entity_poly.type
_entity_poly.pdbx_seq_one_letter_code
_entity_poly.pdbx_strand_id
1 'polypeptide(L)'
;MSFLISYNRKEVLQALRYHFIKQSEIKGLMIAVNIYAIVTAVLLFQKKIRPELFLFGSVLWLILMLLFWYLLPIIFYKKTKLFKSNWEFNYNQNGATLVSENAEAQWQWAELTYYFESPYFFHLYFGPKSFFLVSKETIPMEHQHELRGILKQKHKDNKA
;
A
#
# COMPACT_ATOMS: atom_id res chain seq x y z
N MET A 1 -5.84 1.02 24.49
CA MET A 1 -4.80 2.05 24.48
C MET A 1 -5.01 2.98 23.32
N SER A 2 -4.76 4.27 23.50
CA SER A 2 -5.11 5.32 22.55
C SER A 2 -3.85 6.06 22.11
N PHE A 3 -3.68 6.25 20.79
CA PHE A 3 -2.55 6.95 20.19
C PHE A 3 -3.06 7.92 19.13
N LEU A 4 -2.58 9.15 19.18
CA LEU A 4 -2.89 10.13 18.15
C LEU A 4 -2.00 9.87 16.92
N ILE A 5 -2.62 9.51 15.79
CA ILE A 5 -1.94 9.29 14.53
C ILE A 5 -1.99 10.56 13.70
N SER A 6 -0.83 11.06 13.33
CA SER A 6 -0.65 12.07 12.31
C SER A 6 0.03 11.46 11.08
N TYR A 7 -0.33 11.95 9.89
CA TYR A 7 0.19 11.41 8.65
C TYR A 7 1.14 12.39 7.96
N ASN A 8 2.40 11.99 7.84
CA ASN A 8 3.37 12.70 7.00
C ASN A 8 3.13 12.33 5.53
N ARG A 9 2.92 13.34 4.67
CA ARG A 9 2.62 13.13 3.24
C ARG A 9 3.66 12.28 2.53
N LYS A 10 4.96 12.48 2.79
CA LYS A 10 6.04 11.73 2.12
C LYS A 10 5.98 10.25 2.47
N GLU A 11 5.79 9.94 3.73
CA GLU A 11 5.71 8.57 4.25
C GLU A 11 4.45 7.85 3.79
N VAL A 12 3.30 8.55 3.78
CA VAL A 12 2.05 8.00 3.24
C VAL A 12 2.17 7.68 1.75
N LEU A 13 2.78 8.56 0.94
CA LEU A 13 3.01 8.27 -0.47
C LEU A 13 3.92 7.05 -0.66
N GLN A 14 4.93 6.87 0.18
CA GLN A 14 5.77 5.68 0.17
C GLN A 14 4.98 4.42 0.57
N ALA A 15 4.16 4.51 1.62
CA ALA A 15 3.28 3.41 2.03
C ALA A 15 2.29 3.01 0.93
N LEU A 16 1.71 3.99 0.23
CA LEU A 16 0.82 3.75 -0.90
C LEU A 16 1.53 3.06 -2.08
N ARG A 17 2.81 3.39 -2.35
CA ARG A 17 3.61 2.64 -3.35
C ARG A 17 3.73 1.18 -2.97
N TYR A 18 4.05 0.88 -1.71
CA TYR A 18 4.08 -0.51 -1.21
C TYR A 18 2.72 -1.20 -1.35
N HIS A 19 1.64 -0.49 -1.02
CA HIS A 19 0.28 -1.00 -1.19
C HIS A 19 0.01 -1.40 -2.65
N PHE A 20 0.24 -0.49 -3.60
CA PHE A 20 -0.04 -0.76 -5.01
C PHE A 20 0.84 -1.86 -5.62
N ILE A 21 2.12 -1.91 -5.29
CA ILE A 21 3.02 -2.98 -5.78
C ILE A 21 2.58 -4.36 -5.27
N LYS A 22 1.93 -4.43 -4.10
CA LYS A 22 1.43 -5.69 -3.54
C LYS A 22 0.10 -6.14 -4.12
N GLN A 23 -0.66 -5.26 -4.77
CA GLN A 23 -1.88 -5.66 -5.48
C GLN A 23 -1.54 -6.56 -6.67
N SER A 24 -2.20 -7.74 -6.73
CA SER A 24 -1.91 -8.75 -7.75
C SER A 24 -2.09 -8.23 -9.17
N GLU A 25 -3.12 -7.41 -9.41
CA GLU A 25 -3.44 -6.84 -10.70
C GLU A 25 -2.34 -5.87 -11.17
N ILE A 26 -1.92 -4.96 -10.31
CA ILE A 26 -0.87 -3.98 -10.62
C ILE A 26 0.48 -4.69 -10.79
N LYS A 27 0.78 -5.64 -9.90
CA LYS A 27 1.99 -6.45 -10.00
C LYS A 27 2.04 -7.22 -11.33
N GLY A 28 0.95 -7.88 -11.70
CA GLY A 28 0.84 -8.61 -12.97
C GLY A 28 1.03 -7.71 -14.18
N LEU A 29 0.38 -6.53 -14.18
CA LEU A 29 0.52 -5.54 -15.24
C LEU A 29 1.96 -5.00 -15.34
N MET A 30 2.60 -4.69 -14.22
CA MET A 30 4.01 -4.25 -14.21
C MET A 30 4.93 -5.33 -14.77
N ILE A 31 4.74 -6.60 -14.43
CA ILE A 31 5.51 -7.71 -14.96
C ILE A 31 5.31 -7.81 -16.48
N ALA A 32 4.06 -7.78 -16.96
CA ALA A 32 3.75 -7.87 -18.38
C ALA A 32 4.39 -6.73 -19.20
N VAL A 33 4.33 -5.50 -18.68
CA VAL A 33 4.94 -4.32 -19.32
C VAL A 33 6.46 -4.42 -19.39
N ASN A 34 7.10 -4.96 -18.35
CA ASN A 34 8.55 -5.18 -18.35
C ASN A 34 8.96 -6.31 -19.31
N ILE A 35 8.20 -7.41 -19.36
CA ILE A 35 8.42 -8.48 -20.34
C ILE A 35 8.30 -7.93 -21.75
N TYR A 36 7.27 -7.13 -22.05
CA TYR A 36 7.10 -6.47 -23.34
C TYR A 36 8.33 -5.61 -23.70
N ALA A 37 8.86 -4.80 -22.78
CA ALA A 37 10.04 -3.98 -23.01
C ALA A 37 11.28 -4.84 -23.34
N ILE A 38 11.49 -5.96 -22.63
CA ILE A 38 12.60 -6.87 -22.89
C ILE A 38 12.45 -7.54 -24.27
N VAL A 39 11.26 -8.04 -24.60
CA VAL A 39 10.99 -8.71 -25.89
C VAL A 39 11.20 -7.72 -27.05
N THR A 40 10.70 -6.49 -26.96
CA THR A 40 10.91 -5.49 -28.01
C THR A 40 12.38 -5.09 -28.16
N ALA A 41 13.14 -5.01 -27.08
CA ALA A 41 14.57 -4.78 -27.15
C ALA A 41 15.33 -5.90 -27.88
N VAL A 42 15.01 -7.17 -27.58
CA VAL A 42 15.57 -8.34 -28.27
C VAL A 42 15.22 -8.34 -29.75
N LEU A 43 13.97 -8.06 -30.11
CA LEU A 43 13.53 -8.00 -31.51
C LEU A 43 14.20 -6.87 -32.28
N LEU A 44 14.48 -5.73 -31.63
CA LEU A 44 15.25 -4.64 -32.22
C LEU A 44 16.70 -5.08 -32.49
N PHE A 45 17.34 -5.74 -31.51
CA PHE A 45 18.70 -6.25 -31.67
C PHE A 45 18.79 -7.26 -32.81
N GLN A 46 17.77 -8.09 -32.98
CA GLN A 46 17.65 -9.05 -34.09
C GLN A 46 17.24 -8.39 -35.44
N LYS A 47 17.09 -7.07 -35.47
CA LYS A 47 16.62 -6.29 -36.64
C LYS A 47 15.25 -6.73 -37.20
N LYS A 48 14.40 -7.33 -36.33
CA LYS A 48 13.06 -7.80 -36.69
C LYS A 48 12.00 -6.71 -36.59
N ILE A 49 12.28 -5.63 -35.85
CA ILE A 49 11.39 -4.46 -35.73
C ILE A 49 12.12 -3.19 -36.12
N ARG A 50 11.36 -2.16 -36.53
CA ARG A 50 11.92 -0.84 -36.82
C ARG A 50 12.25 -0.07 -35.55
N PRO A 51 13.32 0.74 -35.55
CA PRO A 51 13.69 1.56 -34.37
C PRO A 51 12.56 2.48 -33.88
N GLU A 52 11.71 2.99 -34.78
CA GLU A 52 10.60 3.86 -34.43
C GLU A 52 9.57 3.13 -33.55
N LEU A 53 9.25 1.88 -33.86
CA LEU A 53 8.32 1.08 -33.05
C LEU A 53 8.88 0.80 -31.64
N PHE A 54 10.16 0.53 -31.55
CA PHE A 54 10.82 0.38 -30.27
C PHE A 54 10.82 1.67 -29.47
N LEU A 55 11.07 2.82 -30.11
CA LEU A 55 11.05 4.12 -29.45
C LEU A 55 9.65 4.43 -28.89
N PHE A 56 8.60 4.22 -29.67
CA PHE A 56 7.21 4.36 -29.21
C PHE A 56 6.91 3.49 -28.01
N GLY A 57 7.29 2.20 -28.07
CA GLY A 57 7.11 1.25 -26.96
C GLY A 57 7.86 1.67 -25.70
N SER A 58 9.08 2.22 -25.85
CA SER A 58 9.89 2.70 -24.73
C SER A 58 9.29 3.94 -24.06
N VAL A 59 8.77 4.88 -24.85
CA VAL A 59 8.06 6.06 -24.32
C VAL A 59 6.79 5.64 -23.59
N LEU A 60 6.01 4.72 -24.16
CA LEU A 60 4.80 4.19 -23.50
C LEU A 60 5.16 3.50 -22.18
N TRP A 61 6.20 2.67 -22.19
CA TRP A 61 6.72 2.01 -20.98
C TRP A 61 7.07 3.02 -19.89
N LEU A 62 7.80 4.08 -20.25
CA LEU A 62 8.21 5.14 -19.32
C LEU A 62 6.99 5.86 -18.73
N ILE A 63 6.00 6.21 -19.57
CA ILE A 63 4.75 6.84 -19.13
C ILE A 63 4.01 5.94 -18.13
N LEU A 64 3.88 4.64 -18.42
CA LEU A 64 3.22 3.69 -17.53
C LEU A 64 3.96 3.55 -16.20
N MET A 65 5.29 3.50 -16.21
CA MET A 65 6.10 3.44 -14.99
C MET A 65 5.92 4.71 -14.14
N LEU A 66 5.92 5.89 -14.75
CA LEU A 66 5.66 7.15 -14.05
C LEU A 66 4.25 7.19 -13.46
N LEU A 67 3.27 6.70 -14.20
CA LEU A 67 1.87 6.64 -13.76
C LEU A 67 1.73 5.77 -12.51
N PHE A 68 2.29 4.56 -12.52
CA PHE A 68 2.21 3.65 -11.36
C PHE A 68 3.01 4.14 -10.17
N TRP A 69 4.20 4.68 -10.39
CA TRP A 69 5.11 5.05 -9.32
C TRP A 69 4.80 6.39 -8.66
N TYR A 70 4.30 7.35 -9.43
CA TYR A 70 4.06 8.71 -8.95
C TYR A 70 2.57 9.08 -8.96
N LEU A 71 1.91 8.93 -10.09
CA LEU A 71 0.59 9.50 -10.28
C LEU A 71 -0.47 8.78 -9.46
N LEU A 72 -0.44 7.46 -9.45
CA LEU A 72 -1.43 6.63 -8.75
C LEU A 72 -1.41 6.83 -7.22
N PRO A 73 -0.24 6.82 -6.52
CA PRO A 73 -0.18 7.16 -5.10
C PRO A 73 -0.64 8.58 -4.79
N ILE A 74 -0.30 9.56 -5.65
CA ILE A 74 -0.69 10.96 -5.45
C ILE A 74 -2.19 11.15 -5.59
N ILE A 75 -2.81 10.55 -6.62
CA ILE A 75 -4.26 10.61 -6.84
C ILE A 75 -5.00 9.98 -5.65
N PHE A 76 -4.54 8.81 -5.20
CA PHE A 76 -5.13 8.12 -4.07
C PHE A 76 -5.01 8.95 -2.78
N TYR A 77 -3.84 9.49 -2.49
CA TYR A 77 -3.63 10.39 -1.36
C TYR A 77 -4.57 11.59 -1.38
N LYS A 78 -4.73 12.24 -2.55
CA LYS A 78 -5.61 13.41 -2.69
C LYS A 78 -7.08 13.06 -2.46
N LYS A 79 -7.53 11.88 -2.91
CA LYS A 79 -8.94 11.43 -2.77
C LYS A 79 -9.27 10.96 -1.36
N THR A 80 -8.29 10.46 -0.61
CA THR A 80 -8.53 9.86 0.71
C THR A 80 -8.45 10.93 1.80
N LYS A 81 -9.59 11.21 2.44
CA LYS A 81 -9.67 12.17 3.55
C LYS A 81 -8.91 11.71 4.80
N LEU A 82 -8.80 10.41 5.00
CA LEU A 82 -8.15 9.78 6.15
C LEU A 82 -6.72 10.31 6.37
N PHE A 83 -5.95 10.54 5.34
CA PHE A 83 -4.55 11.01 5.46
C PHE A 83 -4.40 12.53 5.70
N LYS A 84 -5.51 13.26 5.77
CA LYS A 84 -5.54 14.71 5.97
C LYS A 84 -6.02 15.13 7.34
N SER A 85 -6.51 14.19 8.13
CA SER A 85 -7.06 14.41 9.46
C SER A 85 -6.20 13.70 10.50
N ASN A 86 -6.21 14.21 11.72
CA ASN A 86 -5.64 13.51 12.86
C ASN A 86 -6.66 12.48 13.33
N TRP A 87 -6.17 11.30 13.67
CA TRP A 87 -7.00 10.20 14.12
C TRP A 87 -6.48 9.68 15.45
N GLU A 88 -7.38 9.33 16.32
CA GLU A 88 -7.10 8.59 17.53
C GLU A 88 -7.24 7.09 17.22
N PHE A 89 -6.13 6.38 17.28
CA PHE A 89 -6.06 4.94 17.08
C PHE A 89 -6.11 4.24 18.42
N ASN A 90 -7.15 3.45 18.61
CA ASN A 90 -7.31 2.60 19.78
C ASN A 90 -7.25 1.14 19.35
N TYR A 91 -6.56 0.30 20.11
CA TYR A 91 -6.59 -1.14 19.89
C TYR A 91 -6.70 -1.90 21.21
N ASN A 92 -7.27 -3.10 21.12
CA ASN A 92 -7.37 -4.07 22.19
C ASN A 92 -7.24 -5.50 21.60
N GLN A 93 -7.45 -6.51 22.42
CA GLN A 93 -7.35 -7.92 21.96
C GLN A 93 -8.45 -8.33 20.96
N ASN A 94 -9.55 -7.59 20.87
CA ASN A 94 -10.69 -7.92 20.03
C ASN A 94 -10.69 -7.17 18.70
N GLY A 95 -10.11 -5.97 18.66
CA GLY A 95 -10.17 -5.14 17.46
C GLY A 95 -9.39 -3.84 17.56
N ALA A 96 -9.59 -3.01 16.57
CA ALA A 96 -9.06 -1.66 16.48
C ALA A 96 -10.15 -0.65 16.14
N THR A 97 -10.02 0.55 16.67
CA THR A 97 -10.93 1.66 16.41
C THR A 97 -10.13 2.88 15.98
N LEU A 98 -10.61 3.56 14.98
CA LEU A 98 -10.10 4.86 14.54
C LEU A 98 -11.18 5.91 14.78
N VAL A 99 -10.87 6.90 15.58
CA VAL A 99 -11.81 7.98 15.93
C VAL A 99 -11.24 9.32 15.48
N SER A 100 -12.08 10.14 14.86
CA SER A 100 -11.78 11.55 14.59
C SER A 100 -12.99 12.41 14.98
N GLU A 101 -12.87 13.72 14.91
CA GLU A 101 -13.96 14.65 15.27
C GLU A 101 -15.29 14.37 14.53
N ASN A 102 -15.22 13.84 13.29
CA ASN A 102 -16.40 13.71 12.42
C ASN A 102 -16.62 12.27 11.90
N ALA A 103 -15.81 11.31 12.33
CA ALA A 103 -15.92 9.93 11.87
C ALA A 103 -15.32 8.95 12.87
N GLU A 104 -15.96 7.80 12.96
CA GLU A 104 -15.49 6.65 13.71
C GLU A 104 -15.52 5.42 12.80
N ALA A 105 -14.47 4.60 12.89
CA ALA A 105 -14.41 3.33 12.20
C ALA A 105 -13.86 2.27 13.16
N GLN A 106 -14.53 1.13 13.23
CA GLN A 106 -14.17 0.02 14.10
C GLN A 106 -14.02 -1.25 13.28
N TRP A 107 -13.03 -2.05 13.59
CA TRP A 107 -12.77 -3.36 12.97
C TRP A 107 -12.45 -4.39 14.03
N GLN A 108 -12.95 -5.59 13.83
CA GLN A 108 -12.58 -6.75 14.63
C GLN A 108 -11.35 -7.44 14.01
N TRP A 109 -10.44 -7.95 14.84
CA TRP A 109 -9.28 -8.71 14.33
C TRP A 109 -9.69 -9.98 13.59
N ALA A 110 -10.89 -10.50 13.84
CA ALA A 110 -11.46 -11.62 13.08
C ALA A 110 -11.68 -11.29 11.60
N GLU A 111 -11.87 -10.01 11.27
CA GLU A 111 -12.05 -9.51 9.90
C GLU A 111 -10.72 -9.18 9.20
N LEU A 112 -9.58 -9.26 9.91
CA LEU A 112 -8.27 -8.98 9.36
C LEU A 112 -7.90 -10.03 8.32
N THR A 113 -7.96 -9.65 7.04
CA THR A 113 -7.63 -10.54 5.92
C THR A 113 -6.12 -10.68 5.74
N TYR A 114 -5.42 -9.56 5.84
CA TYR A 114 -3.99 -9.51 5.62
C TYR A 114 -3.37 -8.31 6.33
N TYR A 115 -2.12 -8.44 6.74
CA TYR A 115 -1.32 -7.29 7.17
C TYR A 115 0.12 -7.41 6.67
N PHE A 116 0.78 -6.28 6.51
CA PHE A 116 2.23 -6.24 6.38
C PHE A 116 2.80 -4.98 7.02
N GLU A 117 4.07 -5.03 7.30
CA GLU A 117 4.81 -3.94 7.93
C GLU A 117 5.75 -3.30 6.90
N SER A 118 5.65 -1.98 6.76
CA SER A 118 6.59 -1.15 6.02
C SER A 118 7.49 -0.37 6.99
N PRO A 119 8.51 0.37 6.53
CA PRO A 119 9.37 1.12 7.44
C PRO A 119 8.62 2.04 8.41
N TYR A 120 7.58 2.74 7.95
CA TYR A 120 6.86 3.75 8.72
C TYR A 120 5.47 3.35 9.18
N PHE A 121 4.87 2.27 8.62
CA PHE A 121 3.48 1.90 8.87
C PHE A 121 3.26 0.40 9.04
N PHE A 122 2.25 0.07 9.85
CA PHE A 122 1.53 -1.17 9.72
C PHE A 122 0.39 -0.98 8.71
N HIS A 123 0.34 -1.83 7.70
CA HIS A 123 -0.73 -1.86 6.70
C HIS A 123 -1.72 -2.95 7.10
N LEU A 124 -2.93 -2.56 7.45
CA LEU A 124 -3.97 -3.47 7.92
C LEU A 124 -5.10 -3.54 6.88
N TYR A 125 -5.43 -4.74 6.44
CA TYR A 125 -6.45 -5.00 5.42
C TYR A 125 -7.61 -5.79 6.02
N PHE A 126 -8.80 -5.21 5.98
CA PHE A 126 -10.04 -5.81 6.47
C PHE A 126 -10.99 -6.18 5.32
N GLY A 127 -10.50 -6.25 4.10
CA GLY A 127 -11.22 -6.62 2.90
C GLY A 127 -10.60 -6.03 1.64
N PRO A 128 -11.16 -6.32 0.46
CA PRO A 128 -10.57 -5.93 -0.84
C PRO A 128 -10.42 -4.41 -1.02
N LYS A 129 -11.28 -3.63 -0.37
CA LYS A 129 -11.32 -2.15 -0.48
C LYS A 129 -11.13 -1.43 0.84
N SER A 130 -10.98 -2.16 1.94
CA SER A 130 -10.85 -1.61 3.28
C SER A 130 -9.45 -1.86 3.81
N PHE A 131 -8.63 -0.82 3.79
CA PHE A 131 -7.33 -0.84 4.45
C PHE A 131 -7.05 0.49 5.13
N PHE A 132 -6.25 0.47 6.17
CA PHE A 132 -5.72 1.67 6.76
C PHE A 132 -4.25 1.51 7.19
N LEU A 133 -3.61 2.64 7.41
CA LEU A 133 -2.21 2.74 7.76
C LEU A 133 -2.10 3.19 9.22
N VAL A 134 -1.41 2.41 10.04
CA VAL A 134 -1.10 2.78 11.42
C VAL A 134 0.34 3.25 11.46
N SER A 135 0.56 4.54 11.77
CA SER A 135 1.90 5.13 11.85
C SER A 135 2.68 4.53 13.01
N LYS A 136 3.91 4.11 12.74
CA LYS A 136 4.82 3.58 13.76
C LYS A 136 5.49 4.69 14.56
N GLU A 137 5.63 5.87 13.99
CA GLU A 137 6.28 7.02 14.64
C GLU A 137 5.52 7.48 15.88
N THR A 138 4.19 7.39 15.83
CA THR A 138 3.31 7.85 16.92
C THR A 138 3.06 6.80 18.00
N ILE A 139 3.51 5.56 17.79
CA ILE A 139 3.32 4.45 18.71
C ILE A 139 4.65 4.11 19.38
N PRO A 140 4.75 4.11 20.72
CA PRO A 140 5.94 3.67 21.43
C PRO A 140 6.36 2.24 21.04
N MET A 141 7.67 1.97 21.08
CA MET A 141 8.24 0.68 20.63
C MET A 141 7.61 -0.54 21.33
N GLU A 142 7.31 -0.43 22.60
CA GLU A 142 6.68 -1.47 23.41
C GLU A 142 5.31 -1.86 22.81
N HIS A 143 4.47 -0.86 22.52
CA HIS A 143 3.15 -1.04 21.92
C HIS A 143 3.21 -1.49 20.45
N GLN A 144 4.28 -1.12 19.72
CA GLN A 144 4.51 -1.70 18.39
C GLN A 144 4.78 -3.21 18.47
N HIS A 145 5.52 -3.67 19.49
CA HIS A 145 5.78 -5.09 19.70
C HIS A 145 4.51 -5.84 20.09
N GLU A 146 3.70 -5.26 20.99
CA GLU A 146 2.41 -5.82 21.38
C GLU A 146 1.47 -5.94 20.19
N LEU A 147 1.26 -4.86 19.45
CA LEU A 147 0.43 -4.84 18.24
C LEU A 147 0.91 -5.87 17.21
N ARG A 148 2.21 -5.99 17.00
CA ARG A 148 2.81 -6.99 16.10
C ARG A 148 2.52 -8.40 16.56
N GLY A 149 2.52 -8.66 17.88
CA GLY A 149 2.15 -9.94 18.47
C GLY A 149 0.69 -10.30 18.16
N ILE A 150 -0.23 -9.38 18.44
CA ILE A 150 -1.67 -9.52 18.14
C ILE A 150 -1.91 -9.80 16.66
N LEU A 151 -1.31 -8.99 15.76
CA LEU A 151 -1.48 -9.13 14.31
C LEU A 151 -0.96 -10.48 13.79
N LYS A 152 0.18 -10.97 14.29
CA LYS A 152 0.74 -12.27 13.91
C LYS A 152 -0.17 -13.41 14.33
N GLN A 153 -0.67 -13.39 15.57
CA GLN A 153 -1.55 -14.42 16.10
C GLN A 153 -2.86 -14.45 15.31
N LYS A 154 -3.53 -13.31 15.17
CA LYS A 154 -4.83 -13.22 14.49
C LYS A 154 -4.76 -13.57 13.01
N HIS A 155 -3.70 -13.15 12.31
CA HIS A 155 -3.50 -13.53 10.93
C HIS A 155 -3.25 -15.04 10.75
N LYS A 156 -2.65 -15.70 11.71
CA LYS A 156 -2.49 -17.16 11.70
C LYS A 156 -3.82 -17.86 11.94
N ASP A 157 -4.60 -17.37 12.93
CA ASP A 157 -5.90 -17.93 13.29
C ASP A 157 -6.91 -17.80 12.14
N ASN A 158 -6.89 -16.69 11.40
CA ASN A 158 -7.79 -16.44 10.27
C ASN A 158 -7.41 -17.23 8.99
N LYS A 159 -6.25 -17.89 8.96
CA LYS A 159 -5.80 -18.73 7.82
C LYS A 159 -5.96 -20.22 8.06
N ALA A 160 -6.19 -20.63 9.32
CA ALA A 160 -6.43 -22.02 9.71
C ALA A 160 -7.89 -22.40 9.51
#